data_f8de04294847c442d1a44d517893a9f0
#
_entry.id   f8de04294847c442d1a44d517893a9f0
#
_cell.length_a   1.000
_cell.length_b   1.000
_cell.length_c   1.000
_cell.angle_alpha   90.00
_cell.angle_beta   90.00
_cell.angle_gamma   90.00
#
_symmetry.space_group_name_H-M   'P 1'
#
loop_
_entity.id
_entity.type
_entity.pdbx_description
1 polymer ?
#
loop_
_entity_poly.entity_id
_entity_poly.type
_entity_poly.pdbx_seq_one_letter_code
_entity_poly.pdbx_strand_id
1 'polypeptide(L)'
;MTKRFISANSSEILEMTASELKQSIRASEGRIVMSENVVTREPFIEDITNAEIARAFGADLILLNGIDVLNPKVSGLDESEESFVNQLHKLVGRPIGVNLEPVDQDASMAEDRLTIAQGRQANLETINKIEALGLDFVCLTGNPGTGVTNAQIEKTIRITRERFSGLIIAGKMHGAGVSESIVDSDTVKSFIEAGADIILVPAVGTVPGFDEKDLKEIVQLVHNEGALVLSAIGTSQESSDEDTIKQIAIANKICGVDIQHIGDAGYAGLAPVENIFALSKAIRGMRHTASMMARSIQR
;
A
#
# COMPACT_ATOMS: atom_id res chain seq x y z
N MET A 1 -3.59 -3.12 -25.71
CA MET A 1 -4.46 -3.59 -24.60
C MET A 1 -3.57 -3.94 -23.44
N THR A 2 -3.80 -3.35 -22.27
CA THR A 2 -3.02 -3.62 -21.08
C THR A 2 -3.31 -5.04 -20.56
N LYS A 3 -2.25 -5.80 -20.31
CA LYS A 3 -2.34 -7.17 -19.80
C LYS A 3 -2.76 -7.16 -18.33
N ARG A 4 -3.55 -8.16 -17.90
CA ARG A 4 -3.89 -8.31 -16.49
C ARG A 4 -2.60 -8.51 -15.66
N PHE A 5 -2.49 -7.85 -14.53
CA PHE A 5 -1.32 -7.96 -13.64
C PHE A 5 -0.98 -9.42 -13.30
N ILE A 6 -2.00 -10.20 -12.88
CA ILE A 6 -1.84 -11.63 -12.54
C ILE A 6 -1.42 -12.54 -13.71
N SER A 7 -1.26 -11.99 -14.90
CA SER A 7 -0.82 -12.71 -16.11
C SER A 7 0.42 -12.09 -16.75
N ALA A 8 0.89 -10.94 -16.26
CA ALA A 8 2.03 -10.21 -16.79
C ALA A 8 3.35 -10.76 -16.24
N ASN A 9 4.43 -10.61 -16.99
CA ASN A 9 5.79 -10.87 -16.54
C ASN A 9 6.35 -9.67 -15.78
N SER A 10 7.44 -9.86 -15.04
CA SER A 10 8.08 -8.79 -14.28
C SER A 10 8.51 -7.62 -15.16
N SER A 11 9.15 -7.90 -16.31
CA SER A 11 9.54 -6.88 -17.29
C SER A 11 8.34 -6.06 -17.80
N GLU A 12 7.24 -6.75 -18.14
CA GLU A 12 6.02 -6.09 -18.61
C GLU A 12 5.38 -5.19 -17.53
N ILE A 13 5.46 -5.61 -16.25
CA ILE A 13 4.90 -4.85 -15.11
C ILE A 13 5.72 -3.59 -14.85
N LEU A 14 7.06 -3.72 -14.81
CA LEU A 14 7.97 -2.61 -14.50
C LEU A 14 8.06 -1.56 -15.63
N GLU A 15 7.65 -1.91 -16.85
CA GLU A 15 7.54 -0.96 -17.97
C GLU A 15 6.18 -0.24 -18.04
N MET A 16 5.20 -0.61 -17.21
CA MET A 16 3.89 0.02 -17.23
C MET A 16 3.96 1.46 -16.71
N THR A 17 3.35 2.38 -17.45
CA THR A 17 3.01 3.70 -16.92
C THR A 17 1.99 3.57 -15.77
N ALA A 18 1.85 4.60 -14.93
CA ALA A 18 0.85 4.59 -13.84
C ALA A 18 -0.57 4.27 -14.35
N SER A 19 -0.97 4.83 -15.49
CA SER A 19 -2.29 4.54 -16.10
C SER A 19 -2.43 3.08 -16.54
N GLU A 20 -1.38 2.50 -17.12
CA GLU A 20 -1.37 1.08 -17.53
C GLU A 20 -1.35 0.16 -16.32
N LEU A 21 -0.59 0.49 -15.27
CA LEU A 21 -0.56 -0.26 -14.01
C LEU A 21 -1.93 -0.23 -13.34
N LYS A 22 -2.58 0.93 -13.26
CA LYS A 22 -3.96 1.09 -12.76
C LYS A 22 -4.93 0.20 -13.53
N GLN A 23 -4.88 0.23 -14.86
CA GLN A 23 -5.74 -0.59 -15.71
C GLN A 23 -5.44 -2.10 -15.58
N SER A 24 -4.17 -2.48 -15.43
CA SER A 24 -3.73 -3.86 -15.22
C SER A 24 -4.23 -4.42 -13.88
N ILE A 25 -4.21 -3.61 -12.82
CA ILE A 25 -4.79 -3.91 -11.52
C ILE A 25 -6.31 -4.12 -11.64
N ARG A 26 -7.02 -3.14 -12.22
CA ARG A 26 -8.48 -3.23 -12.46
C ARG A 26 -8.85 -4.51 -13.22
N ALA A 27 -8.14 -4.83 -14.29
CA ALA A 27 -8.36 -6.02 -15.09
C ALA A 27 -8.06 -7.34 -14.35
N SER A 28 -7.43 -7.27 -13.19
CA SER A 28 -7.17 -8.43 -12.32
C SER A 28 -8.34 -8.76 -11.38
N GLU A 29 -9.40 -7.94 -11.35
CA GLU A 29 -10.69 -8.22 -10.70
C GLU A 29 -10.55 -8.62 -9.22
N GLY A 30 -9.94 -7.76 -8.40
CA GLY A 30 -9.79 -7.96 -6.95
C GLY A 30 -8.84 -9.11 -6.57
N ARG A 31 -7.81 -9.37 -7.39
CA ARG A 31 -6.84 -10.46 -7.18
C ARG A 31 -5.42 -9.95 -6.98
N ILE A 32 -5.25 -8.72 -6.50
CA ILE A 32 -3.95 -8.09 -6.23
C ILE A 32 -3.71 -8.05 -4.72
N VAL A 33 -2.50 -8.43 -4.32
CA VAL A 33 -2.02 -8.41 -2.94
C VAL A 33 -0.94 -7.35 -2.80
N MET A 34 -1.10 -6.42 -1.87
CA MET A 34 -0.04 -5.49 -1.44
C MET A 34 0.47 -5.91 -0.07
N SER A 35 1.78 -6.01 0.09
CA SER A 35 2.40 -6.20 1.41
C SER A 35 3.11 -4.92 1.82
N GLU A 36 2.85 -4.48 3.05
CA GLU A 36 3.56 -3.38 3.70
C GLU A 36 4.71 -3.92 4.53
N ASN A 37 5.86 -3.23 4.49
CA ASN A 37 7.08 -3.68 5.15
C ASN A 37 7.77 -2.51 5.84
N VAL A 38 8.10 -2.64 7.13
CA VAL A 38 8.95 -1.69 7.86
C VAL A 38 10.40 -1.94 7.49
N VAL A 39 10.94 -1.10 6.62
CA VAL A 39 12.27 -1.33 6.01
C VAL A 39 13.45 -1.01 6.90
N THR A 40 13.22 -0.33 8.03
CA THR A 40 14.28 0.08 8.98
C THR A 40 14.54 -0.96 10.07
N ARG A 41 13.72 -2.01 10.12
CA ARG A 41 13.92 -3.15 11.04
C ARG A 41 14.80 -4.19 10.37
N GLU A 42 15.51 -4.96 11.20
CA GLU A 42 16.20 -6.15 10.75
C GLU A 42 15.22 -7.07 10.01
N PRO A 43 15.56 -7.56 8.80
CA PRO A 43 14.64 -8.38 8.02
C PRO A 43 14.37 -9.72 8.72
N PHE A 44 13.32 -10.40 8.27
CA PHE A 44 12.97 -11.74 8.78
C PHE A 44 14.09 -12.77 8.53
N ILE A 45 14.84 -12.60 7.44
CA ILE A 45 16.06 -13.35 7.14
C ILE A 45 17.17 -12.32 6.88
N GLU A 46 18.24 -12.36 7.64
CA GLU A 46 19.27 -11.33 7.79
C GLU A 46 19.77 -10.70 6.48
N ASP A 47 20.00 -11.50 5.44
CA ASP A 47 20.59 -11.12 4.15
C ASP A 47 19.55 -11.06 3.00
N ILE A 48 18.25 -11.11 3.33
CA ILE A 48 17.16 -11.07 2.36
C ILE A 48 16.18 -9.99 2.78
N THR A 49 15.87 -9.04 1.89
CA THR A 49 14.92 -7.97 2.19
C THR A 49 13.51 -8.53 2.45
N ASN A 50 12.77 -7.87 3.34
CA ASN A 50 11.35 -8.21 3.55
C ASN A 50 10.52 -8.09 2.25
N ALA A 51 10.93 -7.25 1.31
CA ALA A 51 10.30 -7.12 0.00
C ALA A 51 10.43 -8.40 -0.85
N GLU A 52 11.61 -9.03 -0.85
CA GLU A 52 11.83 -10.31 -1.53
C GLU A 52 11.01 -11.42 -0.87
N ILE A 53 10.98 -11.45 0.47
CA ILE A 53 10.20 -12.42 1.24
C ILE A 53 8.71 -12.26 0.95
N ALA A 54 8.17 -11.04 1.05
CA ALA A 54 6.77 -10.77 0.74
C ALA A 54 6.38 -11.22 -0.68
N ARG A 55 7.22 -10.89 -1.67
CA ARG A 55 7.03 -11.33 -3.05
C ARG A 55 7.06 -12.85 -3.18
N ALA A 56 7.99 -13.54 -2.51
CA ALA A 56 8.10 -14.99 -2.54
C ALA A 56 6.85 -15.69 -2.00
N PHE A 57 6.13 -15.06 -1.05
CA PHE A 57 4.89 -15.56 -0.48
C PHE A 57 3.61 -15.01 -1.13
N GLY A 58 3.73 -14.26 -2.23
CA GLY A 58 2.61 -13.94 -3.09
C GLY A 58 2.18 -12.48 -3.13
N ALA A 59 2.96 -11.55 -2.59
CA ALA A 59 2.72 -10.13 -2.78
C ALA A 59 2.99 -9.69 -4.24
N ASP A 60 2.20 -8.76 -4.71
CA ASP A 60 2.23 -8.19 -6.06
C ASP A 60 2.75 -6.75 -6.07
N LEU A 61 2.46 -5.99 -5.03
CA LEU A 61 2.90 -4.63 -4.81
C LEU A 61 3.60 -4.58 -3.46
N ILE A 62 4.69 -3.84 -3.37
CA ILE A 62 5.46 -3.69 -2.14
C ILE A 62 5.39 -2.23 -1.66
N LEU A 63 4.84 -2.03 -0.47
CA LEU A 63 4.77 -0.74 0.21
C LEU A 63 5.84 -0.68 1.31
N LEU A 64 6.75 0.27 1.20
CA LEU A 64 7.82 0.48 2.18
C LEU A 64 7.36 1.49 3.22
N ASN A 65 7.22 1.04 4.47
CA ASN A 65 6.86 1.89 5.61
C ASN A 65 8.10 2.25 6.45
N GLY A 66 8.04 3.42 7.08
CA GLY A 66 9.09 3.91 7.96
C GLY A 66 10.38 4.38 7.28
N ILE A 67 10.42 4.42 5.95
CA ILE A 67 11.57 4.88 5.20
C ILE A 67 11.71 6.42 5.25
N ASP A 68 12.92 6.90 5.52
CA ASP A 68 13.30 8.29 5.28
C ASP A 68 13.81 8.41 3.84
N VAL A 69 12.99 8.96 2.92
CA VAL A 69 13.36 9.04 1.50
C VAL A 69 14.48 10.02 1.21
N LEU A 70 14.80 10.93 2.15
CA LEU A 70 15.93 11.85 2.03
C LEU A 70 17.25 11.17 2.42
N ASN A 71 17.20 10.17 3.33
CA ASN A 71 18.33 9.37 3.78
C ASN A 71 17.94 7.88 3.81
N PRO A 72 17.66 7.28 2.63
CA PRO A 72 17.05 5.97 2.56
C PRO A 72 17.98 4.87 3.07
N LYS A 73 17.44 4.02 3.96
CA LYS A 73 18.05 2.77 4.39
C LYS A 73 17.01 1.68 4.31
N VAL A 74 17.33 0.62 3.61
CA VAL A 74 16.51 -0.59 3.50
C VAL A 74 17.35 -1.75 4.03
N SER A 75 16.94 -2.30 5.16
CA SER A 75 17.64 -3.43 5.78
C SER A 75 17.61 -4.65 4.87
N GLY A 76 18.73 -5.34 4.74
CA GLY A 76 18.92 -6.47 3.83
C GLY A 76 19.36 -6.08 2.41
N LEU A 77 19.47 -4.77 2.08
CA LEU A 77 20.16 -4.34 0.87
C LEU A 77 21.63 -4.05 1.13
N ASP A 78 22.48 -4.41 0.19
CA ASP A 78 23.88 -4.02 0.17
C ASP A 78 24.04 -2.52 -0.09
N GLU A 79 25.09 -1.91 0.50
CA GLU A 79 25.49 -0.55 0.17
C GLU A 79 25.90 -0.48 -1.31
N SER A 80 25.30 0.44 -2.06
CA SER A 80 25.50 0.59 -3.50
C SER A 80 25.32 2.05 -3.91
N GLU A 81 25.97 2.44 -5.03
CA GLU A 81 25.69 3.72 -5.68
C GLU A 81 24.32 3.73 -6.39
N GLU A 82 23.76 2.56 -6.64
CA GLU A 82 22.44 2.41 -7.24
C GLU A 82 21.33 2.73 -6.22
N SER A 83 20.26 3.41 -6.66
CA SER A 83 19.12 3.70 -5.79
C SER A 83 18.49 2.41 -5.24
N PHE A 84 17.99 2.47 -4.01
CA PHE A 84 17.30 1.32 -3.40
C PHE A 84 16.09 0.85 -4.23
N VAL A 85 15.44 1.75 -4.96
CA VAL A 85 14.30 1.41 -5.84
C VAL A 85 14.76 0.50 -6.97
N ASN A 86 15.85 0.87 -7.65
CA ASN A 86 16.40 0.07 -8.73
C ASN A 86 16.90 -1.29 -8.24
N GLN A 87 17.55 -1.33 -7.07
CA GLN A 87 17.97 -2.59 -6.45
C GLN A 87 16.75 -3.49 -6.16
N LEU A 88 15.71 -2.94 -5.52
CA LEU A 88 14.48 -3.70 -5.22
C LEU A 88 13.76 -4.14 -6.50
N HIS A 89 13.66 -3.30 -7.54
CA HIS A 89 13.09 -3.73 -8.83
C HIS A 89 13.82 -4.96 -9.40
N LYS A 90 15.15 -4.99 -9.31
CA LYS A 90 15.95 -6.15 -9.77
C LYS A 90 15.73 -7.40 -8.92
N LEU A 91 15.62 -7.25 -7.59
CA LEU A 91 15.45 -8.36 -6.67
C LEU A 91 14.02 -8.88 -6.60
N VAL A 92 13.03 -7.99 -6.71
CA VAL A 92 11.62 -8.30 -6.48
C VAL A 92 10.83 -8.44 -7.78
N GLY A 93 11.15 -7.64 -8.82
CA GLY A 93 10.41 -7.62 -10.09
C GLY A 93 8.95 -7.22 -9.93
N ARG A 94 8.67 -6.30 -8.99
CA ARG A 94 7.33 -5.79 -8.66
C ARG A 94 7.37 -4.28 -8.46
N PRO A 95 6.23 -3.58 -8.62
CA PRO A 95 6.13 -2.17 -8.29
C PRO A 95 6.44 -1.91 -6.82
N ILE A 96 7.23 -0.88 -6.58
CA ILE A 96 7.69 -0.44 -5.26
C ILE A 96 7.12 0.94 -4.97
N GLY A 97 6.51 1.11 -3.82
CA GLY A 97 6.03 2.39 -3.33
C GLY A 97 6.46 2.65 -1.90
N VAL A 98 6.23 3.86 -1.45
CA VAL A 98 6.54 4.31 -0.09
C VAL A 98 5.33 4.90 0.59
N ASN A 99 5.27 4.75 1.91
CA ASN A 99 4.35 5.52 2.75
C ASN A 99 4.99 6.87 3.06
N LEU A 100 4.30 7.96 2.71
CA LEU A 100 4.62 9.32 3.17
C LEU A 100 3.44 9.86 3.96
N GLU A 101 3.75 10.51 5.08
CA GLU A 101 2.74 10.94 6.05
C GLU A 101 2.42 12.44 5.90
N PRO A 102 1.20 12.80 5.46
CA PRO A 102 0.74 14.19 5.41
C PRO A 102 0.46 14.72 6.83
N VAL A 103 1.51 15.00 7.60
CA VAL A 103 1.39 15.45 8.99
C VAL A 103 0.77 16.84 9.04
N ASP A 104 -0.28 16.97 9.83
CA ASP A 104 -0.91 18.25 10.15
C ASP A 104 -0.38 18.76 11.49
N GLN A 105 0.44 19.81 11.45
CA GLN A 105 1.06 20.38 12.66
C GLN A 105 0.02 20.97 13.62
N ASP A 106 -1.14 21.37 13.12
CA ASP A 106 -2.22 21.99 13.87
C ASP A 106 -3.33 20.99 14.27
N ALA A 107 -3.14 19.67 13.97
CA ALA A 107 -4.13 18.65 14.29
C ALA A 107 -4.44 18.59 15.79
N SER A 108 -5.73 18.51 16.12
CA SER A 108 -6.16 18.21 17.48
C SER A 108 -5.93 16.73 17.78
N MET A 109 -4.92 16.45 18.59
CA MET A 109 -4.50 15.09 18.92
C MET A 109 -5.33 14.50 20.06
N ALA A 110 -5.69 13.21 19.93
CA ALA A 110 -6.31 12.41 20.97
C ALA A 110 -5.27 11.74 21.90
N GLU A 111 -4.00 11.74 21.50
CA GLU A 111 -2.86 11.19 22.22
C GLU A 111 -1.60 12.05 21.98
N ASP A 112 -0.49 11.75 22.65
CA ASP A 112 0.77 12.45 22.44
C ASP A 112 1.25 12.28 20.99
N ARG A 113 1.64 13.40 20.34
CA ARG A 113 2.12 13.39 18.97
C ARG A 113 3.46 12.71 18.86
N LEU A 114 3.57 11.74 17.95
CA LEU A 114 4.82 11.13 17.54
C LEU A 114 5.54 12.02 16.52
N THR A 115 6.73 12.50 16.85
CA THR A 115 7.59 13.21 15.89
C THR A 115 8.29 12.21 14.99
N ILE A 116 8.15 12.39 13.67
CA ILE A 116 8.78 11.55 12.65
C ILE A 116 9.81 12.33 11.84
N ALA A 117 10.78 11.62 11.25
CA ALA A 117 11.81 12.21 10.39
C ALA A 117 11.19 13.00 9.21
N GLN A 118 11.86 14.05 8.76
CA GLN A 118 11.38 14.89 7.67
C GLN A 118 11.18 14.10 6.38
N GLY A 119 12.07 13.15 6.08
CA GLY A 119 11.98 12.32 4.88
C GLY A 119 10.84 11.28 4.92
N ARG A 120 10.13 11.14 6.05
CA ARG A 120 8.89 10.34 6.16
C ARG A 120 7.64 11.20 5.96
N GLN A 121 7.74 12.53 6.08
CA GLN A 121 6.60 13.43 5.93
C GLN A 121 6.34 13.71 4.45
N ALA A 122 5.07 13.81 4.09
CA ALA A 122 4.66 14.19 2.74
C ALA A 122 4.74 15.72 2.57
N ASN A 123 5.80 16.20 1.95
CA ASN A 123 6.04 17.60 1.63
C ASN A 123 6.66 17.74 0.23
N LEU A 124 6.86 18.97 -0.24
CA LEU A 124 7.35 19.22 -1.60
C LEU A 124 8.72 18.58 -1.87
N GLU A 125 9.61 18.57 -0.87
CA GLU A 125 10.96 17.99 -1.00
C GLU A 125 10.90 16.48 -1.15
N THR A 126 10.12 15.80 -0.29
CA THR A 126 9.97 14.34 -0.34
C THR A 126 9.20 13.88 -1.56
N ILE A 127 8.20 14.66 -2.02
CA ILE A 127 7.47 14.35 -3.27
C ILE A 127 8.40 14.47 -4.48
N ASN A 128 9.20 15.52 -4.60
CA ASN A 128 10.19 15.60 -5.66
C ASN A 128 11.25 14.49 -5.57
N LYS A 129 11.59 14.08 -4.35
CA LYS A 129 12.57 13.01 -4.14
C LYS A 129 12.04 11.65 -4.61
N ILE A 130 10.77 11.31 -4.32
CA ILE A 130 10.18 10.04 -4.75
C ILE A 130 10.03 9.97 -6.28
N GLU A 131 9.74 11.08 -6.95
CA GLU A 131 9.76 11.16 -8.41
C GLU A 131 11.17 10.90 -8.96
N ALA A 132 12.19 11.58 -8.42
CA ALA A 132 13.57 11.40 -8.83
C ALA A 132 14.13 10.00 -8.56
N LEU A 133 13.60 9.29 -7.57
CA LEU A 133 13.96 7.90 -7.25
C LEU A 133 13.30 6.88 -8.19
N GLY A 134 12.26 7.27 -8.93
CA GLY A 134 11.53 6.39 -9.83
C GLY A 134 10.62 5.39 -9.12
N LEU A 135 9.95 5.82 -8.03
CA LEU A 135 8.96 4.99 -7.35
C LEU A 135 7.70 4.83 -8.20
N ASP A 136 7.08 3.66 -8.17
CA ASP A 136 5.90 3.34 -8.97
C ASP A 136 4.61 3.91 -8.37
N PHE A 137 4.57 4.04 -7.04
CA PHE A 137 3.43 4.60 -6.32
C PHE A 137 3.82 5.21 -4.98
N VAL A 138 2.96 6.07 -4.46
CA VAL A 138 3.05 6.62 -3.11
C VAL A 138 1.75 6.37 -2.36
N CYS A 139 1.83 6.05 -1.07
CA CYS A 139 0.70 5.95 -0.17
C CYS A 139 0.71 7.14 0.79
N LEU A 140 -0.31 8.00 0.68
CA LEU A 140 -0.51 9.16 1.54
C LEU A 140 -1.46 8.75 2.67
N THR A 141 -0.90 8.31 3.78
CA THR A 141 -1.62 7.85 4.98
C THR A 141 -0.82 8.17 6.23
N GLY A 142 -1.32 7.85 7.41
CA GLY A 142 -0.63 8.12 8.68
C GLY A 142 -0.44 6.86 9.51
N ASN A 143 0.71 6.76 10.16
CA ASN A 143 0.95 5.81 11.24
C ASN A 143 0.28 6.28 12.55
N PRO A 144 0.08 5.40 13.55
CA PRO A 144 -0.48 5.79 14.83
C PRO A 144 0.27 6.97 15.47
N GLY A 145 -0.48 7.95 16.00
CA GLY A 145 0.07 9.09 16.72
C GLY A 145 0.76 10.17 15.88
N THR A 146 0.77 10.08 14.53
CA THR A 146 1.49 11.04 13.69
C THR A 146 0.72 12.30 13.36
N GLY A 147 -0.61 12.34 13.63
CA GLY A 147 -1.42 13.54 13.45
C GLY A 147 -1.75 13.84 11.98
N VAL A 148 -2.10 12.83 11.21
CA VAL A 148 -2.52 12.98 9.81
C VAL A 148 -4.02 13.22 9.76
N THR A 149 -4.45 14.38 9.22
CA THR A 149 -5.86 14.76 9.02
C THR A 149 -6.31 14.52 7.57
N ASN A 150 -7.62 14.33 7.36
CA ASN A 150 -8.20 14.19 6.02
C ASN A 150 -7.94 15.45 5.17
N ALA A 151 -8.06 16.65 5.76
CA ALA A 151 -7.77 17.90 5.09
C ALA A 151 -6.30 17.99 4.61
N GLN A 152 -5.36 17.52 5.42
CA GLN A 152 -3.95 17.53 5.03
C GLN A 152 -3.63 16.46 3.98
N ILE A 153 -4.30 15.30 4.03
CA ILE A 153 -4.22 14.30 2.95
C ILE A 153 -4.68 14.90 1.62
N GLU A 154 -5.88 15.51 1.58
CA GLU A 154 -6.42 16.13 0.35
C GLU A 154 -5.48 17.18 -0.24
N LYS A 155 -5.00 18.11 0.60
CA LYS A 155 -4.03 19.12 0.18
C LYS A 155 -2.76 18.49 -0.40
N THR A 156 -2.26 17.44 0.22
CA THR A 156 -1.04 16.76 -0.21
C THR A 156 -1.25 15.97 -1.51
N ILE A 157 -2.42 15.37 -1.74
CA ILE A 157 -2.76 14.72 -3.01
C ILE A 157 -2.62 15.70 -4.17
N ARG A 158 -3.15 16.93 -4.06
CA ARG A 158 -3.07 17.97 -5.10
C ARG A 158 -1.62 18.30 -5.44
N ILE A 159 -0.78 18.52 -4.43
CA ILE A 159 0.65 18.83 -4.62
C ILE A 159 1.37 17.62 -5.27
N THR A 160 1.04 16.41 -4.82
CA THR A 160 1.66 15.18 -5.33
C THR A 160 1.29 14.95 -6.79
N ARG A 161 0.02 15.17 -7.18
CA ARG A 161 -0.43 14.99 -8.57
C ARG A 161 0.29 15.91 -9.57
N GLU A 162 0.71 17.09 -9.14
CA GLU A 162 1.46 18.03 -9.97
C GLU A 162 2.93 17.61 -10.20
N ARG A 163 3.49 16.73 -9.37
CA ARG A 163 4.93 16.48 -9.26
C ARG A 163 5.33 15.03 -9.40
N PHE A 164 4.40 14.12 -9.21
CA PHE A 164 4.66 12.69 -9.19
C PHE A 164 3.90 11.97 -10.31
N SER A 165 4.63 11.22 -11.12
CA SER A 165 4.10 10.51 -12.28
C SER A 165 3.53 9.12 -11.96
N GLY A 166 3.85 8.56 -10.79
CA GLY A 166 3.36 7.27 -10.32
C GLY A 166 1.91 7.32 -9.80
N LEU A 167 1.42 6.19 -9.30
CA LEU A 167 0.09 6.09 -8.71
C LEU A 167 0.04 6.74 -7.32
N ILE A 168 -1.06 7.45 -7.03
CA ILE A 168 -1.34 8.03 -5.71
C ILE A 168 -2.40 7.21 -5.02
N ILE A 169 -2.01 6.57 -3.91
CA ILE A 169 -2.89 5.90 -2.95
C ILE A 169 -3.12 6.87 -1.80
N ALA A 170 -4.37 7.08 -1.37
CA ALA A 170 -4.67 7.99 -0.27
C ALA A 170 -5.84 7.50 0.57
N GLY A 171 -5.74 7.69 1.88
CA GLY A 171 -6.79 7.33 2.84
C GLY A 171 -6.24 6.97 4.21
N LYS A 172 -7.07 6.34 5.03
CA LYS A 172 -6.74 5.91 6.38
C LYS A 172 -7.17 4.48 6.63
N MET A 173 -6.37 3.74 7.38
CA MET A 173 -6.76 2.43 7.93
C MET A 173 -7.10 2.52 9.43
N HIS A 174 -6.83 3.65 10.08
CA HIS A 174 -7.15 3.97 11.48
C HIS A 174 -7.08 5.50 11.68
N GLY A 175 -7.41 5.97 12.87
CA GLY A 175 -7.51 7.41 13.16
C GLY A 175 -6.19 8.21 13.15
N ALA A 176 -5.03 7.59 13.08
CA ALA A 176 -3.71 8.25 13.11
C ALA A 176 -3.50 9.23 14.30
N GLY A 177 -4.20 9.00 15.40
CA GLY A 177 -4.15 9.83 16.61
C GLY A 177 -5.05 11.07 16.58
N VAL A 178 -5.90 11.23 15.55
CA VAL A 178 -6.88 12.33 15.45
C VAL A 178 -8.32 11.80 15.55
N SER A 179 -9.23 12.66 16.04
CA SER A 179 -10.64 12.31 16.22
C SER A 179 -11.47 12.80 15.03
N GLU A 180 -11.41 12.05 13.92
CA GLU A 180 -12.23 12.31 12.72
C GLU A 180 -12.67 11.00 12.08
N SER A 181 -13.60 11.05 11.13
CA SER A 181 -14.03 9.86 10.38
C SER A 181 -12.84 9.23 9.65
N ILE A 182 -12.71 7.90 9.75
CA ILE A 182 -11.69 7.15 9.01
C ILE A 182 -12.09 7.07 7.54
N VAL A 183 -13.37 6.82 7.26
CA VAL A 183 -13.94 6.72 5.91
C VAL A 183 -15.32 7.37 5.90
N ASP A 184 -15.54 8.30 4.99
CA ASP A 184 -16.86 8.83 4.63
C ASP A 184 -16.88 9.22 3.15
N SER A 185 -18.08 9.30 2.57
CA SER A 185 -18.28 9.51 1.14
C SER A 185 -17.77 10.87 0.64
N ASP A 186 -17.86 11.92 1.45
CA ASP A 186 -17.45 13.26 1.04
C ASP A 186 -15.92 13.38 1.03
N THR A 187 -15.26 12.83 2.04
CA THR A 187 -13.79 12.72 2.10
C THR A 187 -13.26 11.89 0.92
N VAL A 188 -13.89 10.75 0.62
CA VAL A 188 -13.48 9.91 -0.52
C VAL A 188 -13.59 10.67 -1.84
N LYS A 189 -14.70 11.39 -2.07
CA LYS A 189 -14.85 12.22 -3.28
C LYS A 189 -13.77 13.30 -3.36
N SER A 190 -13.52 14.02 -2.26
CA SER A 190 -12.51 15.08 -2.25
C SER A 190 -11.12 14.55 -2.59
N PHE A 191 -10.76 13.34 -2.14
CA PHE A 191 -9.48 12.70 -2.49
C PHE A 191 -9.39 12.36 -3.97
N ILE A 192 -10.47 11.83 -4.57
CA ILE A 192 -10.51 11.51 -6.00
C ILE A 192 -10.42 12.80 -6.84
N GLU A 193 -11.19 13.83 -6.48
CA GLU A 193 -11.16 15.14 -7.14
C GLU A 193 -9.79 15.82 -6.99
N ALA A 194 -9.09 15.60 -5.89
CA ALA A 194 -7.72 16.06 -5.68
C ALA A 194 -6.69 15.32 -6.55
N GLY A 195 -7.03 14.13 -7.07
CA GLY A 195 -6.18 13.35 -7.99
C GLY A 195 -5.68 12.01 -7.46
N ALA A 196 -6.28 11.46 -6.40
CA ALA A 196 -5.98 10.10 -5.95
C ALA A 196 -6.42 9.06 -7.01
N ASP A 197 -5.56 8.09 -7.28
CA ASP A 197 -5.86 6.97 -8.18
C ASP A 197 -6.51 5.79 -7.47
N ILE A 198 -6.15 5.61 -6.20
CA ILE A 198 -6.57 4.49 -5.35
C ILE A 198 -6.95 5.04 -3.98
N ILE A 199 -8.14 4.68 -3.51
CA ILE A 199 -8.61 5.04 -2.17
C ILE A 199 -8.29 3.90 -1.21
N LEU A 200 -7.56 4.23 -0.14
CA LEU A 200 -7.26 3.32 0.94
C LEU A 200 -8.35 3.41 2.01
N VAL A 201 -8.89 2.26 2.37
CA VAL A 201 -9.90 2.10 3.43
C VAL A 201 -9.52 0.95 4.36
N PRO A 202 -10.02 0.90 5.61
CA PRO A 202 -9.88 -0.28 6.45
C PRO A 202 -10.50 -1.50 5.79
N ALA A 203 -9.94 -2.67 5.97
CA ALA A 203 -10.62 -3.91 5.63
C ALA A 203 -11.77 -4.17 6.62
N VAL A 204 -12.88 -4.71 6.13
CA VAL A 204 -13.97 -5.16 6.99
C VAL A 204 -13.44 -6.20 7.99
N GLY A 205 -13.71 -5.97 9.28
CA GLY A 205 -13.23 -6.81 10.36
C GLY A 205 -11.99 -6.28 11.09
N THR A 206 -11.42 -5.13 10.67
CA THR A 206 -10.21 -4.56 11.30
C THR A 206 -10.48 -3.33 12.17
N VAL A 207 -11.58 -2.64 11.96
CA VAL A 207 -11.99 -1.48 12.77
C VAL A 207 -13.45 -1.59 13.17
N PRO A 208 -13.85 -1.09 14.35
CA PRO A 208 -15.24 -1.09 14.78
C PRO A 208 -16.09 -0.13 13.93
N GLY A 209 -17.36 -0.52 13.66
CA GLY A 209 -18.34 0.35 13.00
C GLY A 209 -18.16 0.52 11.50
N PHE A 210 -17.39 -0.34 10.83
CA PHE A 210 -17.23 -0.39 9.38
C PHE A 210 -17.53 -1.81 8.89
N ASP A 211 -18.63 -1.98 8.17
CA ASP A 211 -19.13 -3.27 7.73
C ASP A 211 -19.09 -3.46 6.20
N GLU A 212 -19.55 -4.62 5.72
CA GLU A 212 -19.59 -4.92 4.28
C GLU A 212 -20.51 -3.99 3.49
N LYS A 213 -21.56 -3.45 4.11
CA LYS A 213 -22.48 -2.53 3.45
C LYS A 213 -21.79 -1.20 3.20
N ASP A 214 -21.12 -0.67 4.22
CA ASP A 214 -20.36 0.57 4.12
C ASP A 214 -19.27 0.46 3.06
N LEU A 215 -18.52 -0.65 3.09
CA LEU A 215 -17.46 -0.88 2.09
C LEU A 215 -18.01 -0.99 0.67
N LYS A 216 -19.15 -1.65 0.45
CA LYS A 216 -19.79 -1.74 -0.88
C LYS A 216 -20.22 -0.38 -1.41
N GLU A 217 -20.77 0.48 -0.55
CA GLU A 217 -21.16 1.85 -0.92
C GLU A 217 -19.95 2.66 -1.34
N ILE A 218 -18.84 2.59 -0.60
CA ILE A 218 -17.57 3.25 -0.94
C ILE A 218 -16.97 2.68 -2.24
N VAL A 219 -16.95 1.36 -2.41
CA VAL A 219 -16.45 0.73 -3.66
C VAL A 219 -17.24 1.22 -4.88
N GLN A 220 -18.56 1.27 -4.78
CA GLN A 220 -19.40 1.77 -5.88
C GLN A 220 -19.11 3.23 -6.20
N LEU A 221 -18.99 4.08 -5.17
CA LEU A 221 -18.64 5.49 -5.33
C LEU A 221 -17.31 5.64 -6.08
N VAL A 222 -16.25 4.97 -5.58
CA VAL A 222 -14.90 5.06 -6.11
C VAL A 222 -14.82 4.55 -7.56
N HIS A 223 -15.47 3.44 -7.87
CA HIS A 223 -15.51 2.88 -9.22
C HIS A 223 -16.27 3.77 -10.22
N ASN A 224 -17.33 4.43 -9.78
CA ASN A 224 -18.07 5.39 -10.62
C ASN A 224 -17.21 6.60 -11.02
N GLU A 225 -16.32 7.03 -10.14
CA GLU A 225 -15.35 8.10 -10.39
C GLU A 225 -14.07 7.60 -11.10
N GLY A 226 -14.00 6.32 -11.46
CA GLY A 226 -12.88 5.75 -12.21
C GLY A 226 -11.60 5.49 -11.38
N ALA A 227 -11.67 5.60 -10.06
CA ALA A 227 -10.58 5.23 -9.14
C ALA A 227 -10.67 3.74 -8.75
N LEU A 228 -9.71 3.25 -7.97
CA LEU A 228 -9.64 1.90 -7.42
C LEU A 228 -9.74 1.93 -5.88
N VAL A 229 -10.08 0.80 -5.29
CA VAL A 229 -10.14 0.63 -3.83
C VAL A 229 -9.07 -0.36 -3.35
N LEU A 230 -8.34 0.07 -2.34
CA LEU A 230 -7.42 -0.76 -1.56
C LEU A 230 -7.99 -0.92 -0.15
N SER A 231 -8.28 -2.14 0.28
CA SER A 231 -8.66 -2.44 1.66
C SER A 231 -7.47 -2.93 2.48
N ALA A 232 -7.25 -2.32 3.65
CA ALA A 232 -6.07 -2.57 4.46
C ALA A 232 -6.37 -3.47 5.66
N ILE A 233 -5.73 -4.65 5.71
CA ILE A 233 -5.63 -5.45 6.93
C ILE A 233 -4.52 -4.83 7.78
N GLY A 234 -4.91 -3.95 8.68
CA GLY A 234 -4.04 -3.24 9.62
C GLY A 234 -4.52 -3.46 11.06
N THR A 235 -4.13 -2.55 11.96
CA THR A 235 -4.51 -2.58 13.39
C THR A 235 -4.09 -3.88 14.12
N SER A 236 -2.95 -4.44 13.70
CA SER A 236 -2.35 -5.70 14.16
C SER A 236 -3.11 -6.98 13.75
N GLN A 237 -4.21 -6.87 13.01
CA GLN A 237 -4.94 -8.02 12.50
C GLN A 237 -4.16 -8.85 11.47
N GLU A 238 -3.19 -8.25 10.78
CA GLU A 238 -2.27 -8.94 9.87
C GLU A 238 -1.48 -10.06 10.52
N SER A 239 -1.33 -10.03 11.85
CA SER A 239 -0.68 -11.09 12.64
C SER A 239 -1.64 -12.07 13.32
N SER A 240 -2.93 -12.01 12.97
CA SER A 240 -3.94 -13.01 13.39
C SER A 240 -3.67 -14.38 12.77
N ASP A 241 -4.48 -15.40 13.14
CA ASP A 241 -4.41 -16.69 12.48
C ASP A 241 -4.88 -16.64 11.01
N GLU A 242 -4.46 -17.63 10.24
CA GLU A 242 -4.79 -17.72 8.81
C GLU A 242 -6.30 -17.73 8.52
N ASP A 243 -7.12 -18.28 9.41
CA ASP A 243 -8.57 -18.38 9.18
C ASP A 243 -9.23 -17.01 9.32
N THR A 244 -8.77 -16.18 10.25
CA THR A 244 -9.16 -14.77 10.37
C THR A 244 -8.78 -14.00 9.10
N ILE A 245 -7.55 -14.16 8.60
CA ILE A 245 -7.11 -13.53 7.35
C ILE A 245 -7.97 -13.94 6.16
N LYS A 246 -8.29 -15.23 6.03
CA LYS A 246 -9.16 -15.76 4.95
C LYS A 246 -10.57 -15.16 5.02
N GLN A 247 -11.15 -15.04 6.21
CA GLN A 247 -12.48 -14.46 6.41
C GLN A 247 -12.49 -12.99 5.98
N ILE A 248 -11.55 -12.19 6.46
CA ILE A 248 -11.39 -10.79 6.07
C ILE A 248 -11.21 -10.69 4.55
N ALA A 249 -10.33 -11.49 3.96
CA ALA A 249 -10.04 -11.49 2.53
C ALA A 249 -11.29 -11.72 1.67
N ILE A 250 -12.12 -12.70 2.02
CA ILE A 250 -13.34 -13.04 1.27
C ILE A 250 -14.41 -11.97 1.46
N ALA A 251 -14.61 -11.43 2.69
CA ALA A 251 -15.54 -10.32 2.94
C ALA A 251 -15.21 -9.11 2.07
N ASN A 252 -13.94 -8.69 2.05
CA ASN A 252 -13.50 -7.55 1.26
C ASN A 252 -13.58 -7.81 -0.26
N LYS A 253 -13.26 -9.03 -0.70
CA LYS A 253 -13.44 -9.43 -2.11
C LYS A 253 -14.90 -9.37 -2.55
N ILE A 254 -15.84 -9.83 -1.73
CA ILE A 254 -17.29 -9.77 -2.01
C ILE A 254 -17.75 -8.31 -2.16
N CYS A 255 -17.14 -7.37 -1.43
CA CYS A 255 -17.43 -5.95 -1.54
C CYS A 255 -16.91 -5.31 -2.83
N GLY A 256 -15.98 -5.96 -3.54
CA GLY A 256 -15.49 -5.52 -4.84
C GLY A 256 -14.19 -4.71 -4.80
N VAL A 257 -13.39 -4.81 -3.74
CA VAL A 257 -12.09 -4.14 -3.67
C VAL A 257 -11.12 -4.65 -4.74
N ASP A 258 -10.25 -3.77 -5.24
CA ASP A 258 -9.30 -4.08 -6.32
C ASP A 258 -7.99 -4.65 -5.78
N ILE A 259 -7.53 -4.13 -4.64
CA ILE A 259 -6.27 -4.49 -3.99
C ILE A 259 -6.56 -4.84 -2.53
N GLN A 260 -6.01 -5.94 -2.06
CA GLN A 260 -6.03 -6.26 -0.64
C GLN A 260 -4.61 -6.10 -0.07
N HIS A 261 -4.51 -5.20 0.88
CA HIS A 261 -3.27 -4.89 1.58
C HIS A 261 -3.19 -5.70 2.87
N ILE A 262 -1.98 -6.14 3.20
CA ILE A 262 -1.64 -6.74 4.50
C ILE A 262 -0.50 -5.94 5.13
N GLY A 263 -0.70 -5.49 6.37
CA GLY A 263 0.18 -4.60 7.11
C GLY A 263 1.46 -5.25 7.62
N ASP A 264 2.19 -4.53 8.44
CA ASP A 264 3.56 -4.81 8.85
C ASP A 264 3.73 -5.16 10.34
N ALA A 265 2.64 -5.33 11.10
CA ALA A 265 2.68 -5.63 12.53
C ALA A 265 2.95 -7.12 12.84
N GLY A 266 3.86 -7.73 12.10
CA GLY A 266 4.41 -9.04 12.36
C GLY A 266 5.85 -9.00 12.87
N TYR A 267 6.53 -10.12 12.85
CA TYR A 267 7.94 -10.19 13.17
C TYR A 267 8.78 -9.45 12.13
N ALA A 268 9.82 -8.75 12.58
CA ALA A 268 10.73 -8.00 11.72
C ALA A 268 10.03 -6.93 10.82
N GLY A 269 8.83 -6.46 11.17
CA GLY A 269 8.09 -5.47 10.37
C GLY A 269 7.55 -6.02 9.05
N LEU A 270 7.16 -7.28 9.04
CA LEU A 270 6.51 -7.99 7.95
C LEU A 270 5.34 -8.79 8.54
N ALA A 271 4.20 -8.89 7.86
CA ALA A 271 3.16 -9.85 8.24
C ALA A 271 3.72 -11.27 8.28
N PRO A 272 3.20 -12.18 9.13
CA PRO A 272 3.53 -13.59 9.04
C PRO A 272 3.41 -14.07 7.59
N VAL A 273 4.44 -14.72 7.07
CA VAL A 273 4.49 -15.09 5.63
C VAL A 273 3.36 -16.04 5.25
N GLU A 274 2.91 -16.86 6.20
CA GLU A 274 1.74 -17.73 6.08
C GLU A 274 0.47 -16.92 5.82
N ASN A 275 0.36 -15.74 6.42
CA ASN A 275 -0.78 -14.85 6.24
C ASN A 275 -0.77 -14.16 4.88
N ILE A 276 0.40 -13.76 4.35
CA ILE A 276 0.54 -13.27 2.98
C ILE A 276 0.09 -14.36 1.99
N PHE A 277 0.55 -15.59 2.21
CA PHE A 277 0.17 -16.73 1.37
C PHE A 277 -1.33 -17.07 1.51
N ALA A 278 -1.88 -17.06 2.73
CA ALA A 278 -3.28 -17.32 2.99
C ALA A 278 -4.20 -16.30 2.31
N LEU A 279 -3.86 -15.00 2.41
CA LEU A 279 -4.53 -13.91 1.72
C LEU A 279 -4.52 -14.14 0.20
N SER A 280 -3.33 -14.35 -0.37
CA SER A 280 -3.14 -14.62 -1.80
C SER A 280 -3.99 -15.80 -2.27
N LYS A 281 -3.94 -16.92 -1.55
CA LYS A 281 -4.69 -18.13 -1.88
C LYS A 281 -6.20 -17.92 -1.76
N ALA A 282 -6.67 -17.17 -0.77
CA ALA A 282 -8.09 -16.91 -0.56
C ALA A 282 -8.70 -16.10 -1.72
N ILE A 283 -8.02 -15.05 -2.18
CA ILE A 283 -8.60 -14.14 -3.19
C ILE A 283 -8.45 -14.61 -4.63
N ARG A 284 -7.44 -15.45 -4.94
CA ARG A 284 -7.13 -15.84 -6.34
C ARG A 284 -6.89 -17.34 -6.58
N GLY A 285 -7.02 -18.16 -5.53
CA GLY A 285 -6.84 -19.61 -5.59
C GLY A 285 -5.38 -20.04 -5.82
N MET A 286 -5.09 -21.31 -5.61
CA MET A 286 -3.73 -21.86 -5.66
C MET A 286 -3.06 -21.68 -7.02
N ARG A 287 -3.80 -21.77 -8.13
CA ARG A 287 -3.24 -21.64 -9.48
C ARG A 287 -2.58 -20.29 -9.70
N HIS A 288 -3.28 -19.18 -9.37
CA HIS A 288 -2.72 -17.83 -9.56
C HIS A 288 -1.69 -17.52 -8.48
N THR A 289 -1.88 -17.96 -7.25
CA THR A 289 -0.87 -17.83 -6.19
C THR A 289 0.44 -18.48 -6.60
N ALA A 290 0.43 -19.75 -7.01
CA ALA A 290 1.63 -20.44 -7.50
C ALA A 290 2.24 -19.77 -8.74
N SER A 291 1.39 -19.28 -9.67
CA SER A 291 1.87 -18.56 -10.85
C SER A 291 2.63 -17.28 -10.48
N MET A 292 2.12 -16.49 -9.52
CA MET A 292 2.75 -15.24 -9.10
C MET A 292 4.04 -15.48 -8.30
N MET A 293 4.05 -16.49 -7.42
CA MET A 293 5.23 -16.87 -6.64
C MET A 293 6.36 -17.46 -7.50
N ALA A 294 6.02 -18.36 -8.43
CA ALA A 294 6.99 -19.09 -9.23
C ALA A 294 7.47 -18.32 -10.46
N ARG A 295 6.77 -17.26 -10.87
CA ARG A 295 7.15 -16.47 -12.05
C ARG A 295 8.50 -15.80 -11.81
N SER A 296 9.49 -16.15 -12.64
CA SER A 296 10.84 -15.61 -12.54
C SER A 296 10.83 -14.08 -12.68
N ILE A 297 11.65 -13.40 -11.87
CA ILE A 297 11.92 -11.96 -12.02
C ILE A 297 12.67 -11.63 -13.32
N GLN A 298 13.29 -12.63 -13.95
CA GLN A 298 14.01 -12.49 -15.22
C GLN A 298 13.10 -12.54 -16.47
N ARG A 299 11.80 -12.72 -16.29
CA ARG A 299 10.83 -12.70 -17.39
C ARG A 299 10.31 -11.33 -17.72
#